data_e4e3cefb8bb5e57d23ab7d4ed31d4519
#
_entry.id   e4e3cefb8bb5e57d23ab7d4ed31d4519
#
_cell.length_a   1.000
_cell.length_b   1.000
_cell.length_c   1.000
_cell.angle_alpha   90.00
_cell.angle_beta   90.00
_cell.angle_gamma   90.00
#
_symmetry.space_group_name_H-M   'P 1'
#
loop_
_entity.id
_entity.type
_entity.pdbx_description
1 polymer ?
#
loop_
_entity_poly.entity_id
_entity_poly.type
_entity_poly.pdbx_seq_one_letter_code
_entity_poly.pdbx_strand_id
1 'polypeptide(L)'
;DQSRLLMLDNASSKYYHEVRRTPEPADLAEYGLKKILHILESFNDDLAVSGLLSDAKMDEVLQRHENTLKFMFVRTWTNSSWTSEDEEDAKSMLGSELLLPDDLCLFVSAVTLSVMECFDLRKIMWLLDAYRHKDVNVSQRALVGVIFIFYIHRTRLLYYPELIKRVDLMDEIPSFREDVARIYRQMLLCQETEKIDKKMREEIIPEMLKNVSSMKNIRFGFEENDEENDDKNQDWEDAFEQ
;
A
#
# COMPACT_ATOMS: atom_id res chain seq x y z
N ASP A 1 18.69 -15.54 -3.47
CA ASP A 1 17.24 -15.35 -3.20
C ASP A 1 16.37 -16.36 -3.93
N GLN A 2 16.59 -16.63 -5.24
CA GLN A 2 15.77 -17.60 -5.99
C GLN A 2 15.75 -19.00 -5.35
N SER A 3 16.90 -19.53 -4.92
CA SER A 3 16.97 -20.81 -4.23
C SER A 3 16.19 -20.81 -2.93
N ARG A 4 16.26 -19.70 -2.16
CA ARG A 4 15.48 -19.50 -0.93
C ARG A 4 13.98 -19.49 -1.22
N LEU A 5 13.56 -18.78 -2.28
CA LEU A 5 12.15 -18.72 -2.67
C LEU A 5 11.62 -20.12 -3.06
N LEU A 6 12.35 -20.89 -3.84
CA LEU A 6 11.94 -22.24 -4.24
C LEU A 6 11.80 -23.19 -3.03
N MET A 7 12.68 -23.06 -2.02
CA MET A 7 12.56 -23.84 -0.79
C MET A 7 11.32 -23.42 0.03
N LEU A 8 11.07 -22.12 0.15
CA LEU A 8 9.94 -21.59 0.89
C LEU A 8 8.61 -21.81 0.17
N ASP A 9 8.58 -21.82 -1.16
CA ASP A 9 7.37 -22.11 -1.93
C ASP A 9 6.79 -23.49 -1.58
N ASN A 10 7.63 -24.47 -1.18
CA ASN A 10 7.18 -25.79 -0.80
C ASN A 10 6.88 -25.96 0.71
N ALA A 11 7.45 -25.10 1.56
CA ALA A 11 7.45 -25.29 3.02
C ALA A 11 6.69 -24.20 3.78
N SER A 12 6.44 -23.03 3.17
CA SER A 12 5.84 -21.89 3.86
C SER A 12 4.33 -21.82 3.67
N SER A 13 3.62 -21.50 4.76
CA SER A 13 2.20 -21.16 4.76
C SER A 13 1.92 -19.66 4.57
N LYS A 14 2.94 -18.84 4.27
CA LYS A 14 2.72 -17.44 3.93
C LYS A 14 1.91 -17.32 2.64
N TYR A 15 0.93 -16.43 2.64
CA TYR A 15 0.06 -16.16 1.49
C TYR A 15 0.83 -15.88 0.19
N TYR A 16 1.96 -15.17 0.25
CA TYR A 16 2.84 -14.94 -0.89
C TYR A 16 3.25 -16.23 -1.61
N HIS A 17 3.67 -17.26 -0.85
CA HIS A 17 4.10 -18.53 -1.41
C HIS A 17 2.92 -19.38 -1.91
N GLU A 18 1.74 -19.22 -1.31
CA GLU A 18 0.50 -19.85 -1.79
C GLU A 18 0.11 -19.27 -3.15
N VAL A 19 0.16 -17.95 -3.30
CA VAL A 19 -0.12 -17.28 -4.57
C VAL A 19 0.88 -17.69 -5.64
N ARG A 20 2.18 -17.79 -5.33
CA ARG A 20 3.22 -18.26 -6.27
C ARG A 20 3.00 -19.69 -6.76
N ARG A 21 2.42 -20.56 -5.95
CA ARG A 21 2.09 -21.94 -6.31
C ARG A 21 0.81 -22.05 -7.14
N THR A 22 -0.05 -21.06 -7.07
CA THR A 22 -1.30 -21.03 -7.82
C THR A 22 -0.99 -20.82 -9.29
N PRO A 23 -1.40 -21.72 -10.19
CA PRO A 23 -1.15 -21.55 -11.62
C PRO A 23 -1.89 -20.32 -12.13
N GLU A 24 -1.23 -19.56 -13.01
CA GLU A 24 -1.88 -18.44 -13.69
C GLU A 24 -3.05 -18.96 -14.54
N PRO A 25 -4.15 -18.20 -14.66
CA PRO A 25 -5.24 -18.51 -15.57
C PRO A 25 -4.69 -18.69 -16.99
N ALA A 26 -5.08 -19.77 -17.67
CA ALA A 26 -4.51 -20.15 -18.97
C ALA A 26 -4.70 -19.05 -20.05
N ASP A 27 -5.78 -18.30 -19.97
CA ASP A 27 -6.13 -17.18 -20.86
C ASP A 27 -5.27 -15.93 -20.62
N LEU A 28 -4.70 -15.79 -19.41
CA LEU A 28 -3.88 -14.67 -19.00
C LEU A 28 -2.38 -14.98 -18.98
N ALA A 29 -2.01 -16.26 -18.98
CA ALA A 29 -0.62 -16.70 -18.87
C ALA A 29 0.31 -16.10 -19.96
N GLU A 30 -0.25 -15.83 -21.16
CA GLU A 30 0.47 -15.22 -22.27
C GLU A 30 0.52 -13.67 -22.22
N TYR A 31 -0.12 -13.04 -21.21
CA TYR A 31 -0.18 -11.58 -21.12
C TYR A 31 1.10 -11.03 -20.48
N GLY A 32 2.03 -10.53 -21.31
CA GLY A 32 3.12 -9.68 -20.86
C GLY A 32 2.62 -8.33 -20.32
N LEU A 33 3.47 -7.58 -19.64
CA LEU A 33 3.14 -6.24 -19.13
C LEU A 33 2.65 -5.30 -20.22
N LYS A 34 3.19 -5.41 -21.43
CA LYS A 34 2.78 -4.64 -22.61
C LYS A 34 1.30 -4.83 -22.97
N LYS A 35 0.81 -6.10 -22.95
CA LYS A 35 -0.59 -6.39 -23.24
C LYS A 35 -1.50 -5.90 -22.13
N ILE A 36 -1.07 -6.03 -20.88
CA ILE A 36 -1.78 -5.51 -19.71
C ILE A 36 -1.91 -3.98 -19.84
N LEU A 37 -0.82 -3.27 -20.14
CA LEU A 37 -0.84 -1.83 -20.35
C LEU A 37 -1.88 -1.44 -21.40
N HIS A 38 -1.89 -2.10 -22.56
CA HIS A 38 -2.84 -1.79 -23.62
C HIS A 38 -4.30 -1.95 -23.19
N ILE A 39 -4.61 -2.98 -22.40
CA ILE A 39 -5.96 -3.19 -21.86
C ILE A 39 -6.33 -2.08 -20.85
N LEU A 40 -5.40 -1.67 -20.00
CA LEU A 40 -5.65 -0.61 -19.02
C LEU A 40 -5.79 0.77 -19.66
N GLU A 41 -5.01 1.06 -20.72
CA GLU A 41 -5.10 2.31 -21.48
C GLU A 41 -6.44 2.45 -22.20
N SER A 42 -7.02 1.35 -22.71
CA SER A 42 -8.32 1.37 -23.40
C SER A 42 -9.52 1.52 -22.46
N PHE A 43 -9.32 1.39 -21.14
CA PHE A 43 -10.41 1.33 -20.17
C PHE A 43 -11.37 2.52 -20.22
N ASN A 44 -10.87 3.75 -20.28
CA ASN A 44 -11.70 4.95 -20.29
C ASN A 44 -12.54 5.04 -21.57
N ASP A 45 -11.98 4.65 -22.71
CA ASP A 45 -12.68 4.64 -24.00
C ASP A 45 -13.74 3.54 -24.02
N ASP A 46 -13.40 2.33 -23.54
CA ASP A 46 -14.32 1.22 -23.42
C ASP A 46 -15.47 1.54 -22.45
N LEU A 47 -15.19 2.22 -21.35
CA LEU A 47 -16.20 2.64 -20.37
C LEU A 47 -17.15 3.69 -20.98
N ALA A 48 -16.61 4.67 -21.69
CA ALA A 48 -17.42 5.69 -22.37
C ALA A 48 -18.34 5.08 -23.43
N VAL A 49 -17.85 4.14 -24.23
CA VAL A 49 -18.64 3.43 -25.25
C VAL A 49 -19.69 2.54 -24.60
N SER A 50 -19.34 1.78 -23.57
CA SER A 50 -20.27 0.86 -22.89
C SER A 50 -21.40 1.58 -22.17
N GLY A 51 -21.15 2.75 -21.59
CA GLY A 51 -22.15 3.61 -20.95
C GLY A 51 -23.23 4.11 -21.93
N LEU A 52 -22.92 4.21 -23.23
CA LEU A 52 -23.89 4.54 -24.27
C LEU A 52 -24.77 3.34 -24.70
N LEU A 53 -24.36 2.12 -24.36
CA LEU A 53 -25.00 0.90 -24.83
C LEU A 53 -25.94 0.30 -23.78
N SER A 54 -25.47 0.01 -22.60
CA SER A 54 -26.27 -0.52 -21.46
C SER A 54 -25.43 -0.64 -20.17
N ASP A 55 -26.12 -0.60 -19.03
CA ASP A 55 -25.50 -0.79 -17.71
C ASP A 55 -24.79 -2.15 -17.59
N ALA A 56 -25.37 -3.21 -18.15
CA ALA A 56 -24.76 -4.55 -18.15
C ALA A 56 -23.40 -4.59 -18.89
N LYS A 57 -23.25 -3.82 -19.98
CA LYS A 57 -21.96 -3.72 -20.68
C LYS A 57 -20.94 -2.88 -19.91
N MET A 58 -21.40 -1.88 -19.19
CA MET A 58 -20.54 -1.11 -18.29
C MET A 58 -20.00 -1.97 -17.17
N ASP A 59 -20.84 -2.80 -16.53
CA ASP A 59 -20.41 -3.76 -15.50
C ASP A 59 -19.39 -4.77 -16.03
N GLU A 60 -19.55 -5.22 -17.28
CA GLU A 60 -18.59 -6.12 -17.93
C GLU A 60 -17.21 -5.46 -18.13
N VAL A 61 -17.18 -4.18 -18.55
CA VAL A 61 -15.93 -3.41 -18.69
C VAL A 61 -15.26 -3.21 -17.34
N LEU A 62 -16.01 -2.83 -16.30
CA LEU A 62 -15.51 -2.65 -14.94
C LEU A 62 -14.93 -3.96 -14.39
N GLN A 63 -15.63 -5.08 -14.57
CA GLN A 63 -15.16 -6.39 -14.12
C GLN A 63 -13.89 -6.83 -14.85
N ARG A 64 -13.80 -6.56 -16.16
CA ARG A 64 -12.60 -6.85 -16.96
C ARG A 64 -11.41 -6.03 -16.46
N HIS A 65 -11.61 -4.74 -16.19
CA HIS A 65 -10.58 -3.85 -15.65
C HIS A 65 -10.08 -4.36 -14.28
N GLU A 66 -11.00 -4.65 -13.35
CA GLU A 66 -10.65 -5.19 -12.02
C GLU A 66 -9.86 -6.50 -12.12
N ASN A 67 -10.29 -7.42 -12.98
CA ASN A 67 -9.59 -8.69 -13.19
C ASN A 67 -8.19 -8.47 -13.78
N THR A 68 -8.05 -7.52 -14.71
CA THR A 68 -6.74 -7.15 -15.28
C THR A 68 -5.81 -6.57 -14.22
N LEU A 69 -6.32 -5.70 -13.35
CA LEU A 69 -5.55 -5.14 -12.23
C LEU A 69 -5.11 -6.21 -11.22
N LYS A 70 -6.01 -7.12 -10.85
CA LYS A 70 -5.67 -8.26 -9.98
C LYS A 70 -4.57 -9.12 -10.59
N PHE A 71 -4.69 -9.44 -11.86
CA PHE A 71 -3.69 -10.22 -12.58
C PHE A 71 -2.34 -9.49 -12.67
N MET A 72 -2.33 -8.21 -13.06
CA MET A 72 -1.15 -7.36 -13.08
C MET A 72 -0.45 -7.35 -11.73
N PHE A 73 -1.21 -7.16 -10.65
CA PHE A 73 -0.67 -7.10 -9.31
C PHE A 73 0.00 -8.43 -8.92
N VAL A 74 -0.73 -9.53 -9.03
CA VAL A 74 -0.23 -10.86 -8.65
C VAL A 74 1.02 -11.22 -9.45
N ARG A 75 0.96 -11.08 -10.77
CA ARG A 75 2.08 -11.37 -11.68
C ARG A 75 3.31 -10.54 -11.34
N THR A 76 3.15 -9.24 -11.12
CA THR A 76 4.26 -8.34 -10.78
C THR A 76 4.83 -8.64 -9.40
N TRP A 77 3.97 -8.87 -8.42
CA TRP A 77 4.36 -9.19 -7.05
C TRP A 77 5.14 -10.49 -6.96
N THR A 78 4.69 -11.53 -7.65
CA THR A 78 5.28 -12.88 -7.59
C THR A 78 6.48 -13.06 -8.52
N ASN A 79 6.70 -12.16 -9.49
CA ASN A 79 7.88 -12.17 -10.34
C ASN A 79 9.14 -11.86 -9.54
N SER A 80 10.07 -12.80 -9.43
CA SER A 80 11.28 -12.65 -8.60
C SER A 80 12.35 -11.75 -9.23
N SER A 81 12.37 -11.58 -10.56
CA SER A 81 13.31 -10.69 -11.22
C SER A 81 12.83 -10.32 -12.63
N TRP A 82 13.03 -9.05 -12.99
CA TRP A 82 12.70 -8.55 -14.32
C TRP A 82 13.73 -8.93 -15.36
N THR A 83 13.25 -9.28 -16.54
CA THR A 83 14.03 -9.30 -17.78
C THR A 83 14.23 -7.87 -18.29
N SER A 84 15.02 -7.69 -19.35
CA SER A 84 15.13 -6.37 -20.00
C SER A 84 13.82 -5.94 -20.67
N GLU A 85 13.03 -6.90 -21.16
CA GLU A 85 11.72 -6.66 -21.74
C GLU A 85 10.72 -6.19 -20.68
N ASP A 86 10.66 -6.88 -19.51
CA ASP A 86 9.83 -6.44 -18.38
C ASP A 86 10.16 -5.02 -17.94
N GLU A 87 11.44 -4.65 -17.93
CA GLU A 87 11.89 -3.30 -17.57
C GLU A 87 11.42 -2.25 -18.58
N GLU A 88 11.50 -2.53 -19.89
CA GLU A 88 11.03 -1.63 -20.95
C GLU A 88 9.50 -1.46 -20.89
N ASP A 89 8.78 -2.55 -20.70
CA ASP A 89 7.32 -2.53 -20.55
C ASP A 89 6.90 -1.74 -19.30
N ALA A 90 7.60 -1.93 -18.18
CA ALA A 90 7.35 -1.16 -16.95
C ALA A 90 7.68 0.32 -17.12
N LYS A 91 8.69 0.69 -17.89
CA LYS A 91 8.97 2.09 -18.26
C LYS A 91 7.86 2.67 -19.12
N SER A 92 7.29 1.87 -20.02
CA SER A 92 6.15 2.28 -20.84
C SER A 92 4.92 2.53 -19.97
N MET A 93 4.66 1.69 -18.95
CA MET A 93 3.57 1.93 -17.97
C MET A 93 3.78 3.25 -17.22
N LEU A 94 5.01 3.54 -16.80
CA LEU A 94 5.30 4.78 -16.08
C LEU A 94 5.15 6.02 -16.96
N GLY A 95 5.43 5.90 -18.26
CA GLY A 95 5.35 7.01 -19.24
C GLY A 95 3.96 7.18 -19.86
N SER A 96 3.02 6.27 -19.61
CA SER A 96 1.68 6.35 -20.20
C SER A 96 0.87 7.51 -19.63
N GLU A 97 0.27 8.30 -20.50
CA GLU A 97 -0.67 9.37 -20.14
C GLU A 97 -2.12 8.90 -20.07
N LEU A 98 -2.40 7.71 -20.61
CA LEU A 98 -3.73 7.11 -20.65
C LEU A 98 -4.01 6.20 -19.43
N LEU A 99 -2.95 5.72 -18.79
CA LEU A 99 -3.07 4.88 -17.60
C LEU A 99 -3.56 5.72 -16.40
N LEU A 100 -4.55 5.21 -15.69
CA LEU A 100 -5.06 5.87 -14.48
C LEU A 100 -3.97 5.93 -13.40
N PRO A 101 -3.83 7.06 -12.70
CA PRO A 101 -2.85 7.17 -11.61
C PRO A 101 -3.03 6.11 -10.51
N ASP A 102 -4.26 5.72 -10.20
CA ASP A 102 -4.56 4.70 -9.20
C ASP A 102 -4.10 3.30 -9.63
N ASP A 103 -4.24 2.97 -10.92
CA ASP A 103 -3.75 1.72 -11.49
C ASP A 103 -2.23 1.67 -11.44
N LEU A 104 -1.57 2.79 -11.77
CA LEU A 104 -0.12 2.92 -11.67
C LEU A 104 0.34 2.85 -10.21
N CYS A 105 -0.39 3.42 -9.27
CA CYS A 105 -0.15 3.28 -7.83
C CYS A 105 -0.20 1.81 -7.38
N LEU A 106 -1.16 1.04 -7.91
CA LEU A 106 -1.26 -0.39 -7.63
C LEU A 106 -0.04 -1.15 -8.18
N PHE A 107 0.40 -0.81 -9.39
CA PHE A 107 1.59 -1.39 -10.00
C PHE A 107 2.86 -1.07 -9.19
N VAL A 108 3.07 0.18 -8.77
CA VAL A 108 4.15 0.61 -7.87
C VAL A 108 4.15 -0.22 -6.58
N SER A 109 2.98 -0.47 -6.00
CA SER A 109 2.85 -1.29 -4.80
C SER A 109 3.26 -2.75 -5.04
N ALA A 110 2.84 -3.34 -6.16
CA ALA A 110 3.20 -4.70 -6.54
C ALA A 110 4.72 -4.84 -6.76
N VAL A 111 5.34 -3.87 -7.44
CA VAL A 111 6.81 -3.83 -7.63
C VAL A 111 7.52 -3.72 -6.28
N THR A 112 7.07 -2.83 -5.40
CA THR A 112 7.64 -2.66 -4.06
C THR A 112 7.60 -3.96 -3.27
N LEU A 113 6.43 -4.61 -3.17
CA LEU A 113 6.25 -5.86 -2.45
C LEU A 113 7.09 -6.99 -3.05
N SER A 114 7.22 -7.02 -4.38
CA SER A 114 8.09 -7.99 -5.06
C SER A 114 9.54 -7.85 -4.63
N VAL A 115 10.06 -6.61 -4.58
CA VAL A 115 11.47 -6.37 -4.17
C VAL A 115 11.67 -6.64 -2.69
N MET A 116 10.67 -6.41 -1.84
CA MET A 116 10.77 -6.77 -0.41
C MET A 116 10.99 -8.28 -0.21
N GLU A 117 10.40 -9.13 -1.06
CA GLU A 117 10.60 -10.59 -1.00
C GLU A 117 11.88 -11.03 -1.74
N CYS A 118 12.19 -10.44 -2.89
CA CYS A 118 13.33 -10.79 -3.70
C CYS A 118 14.02 -9.54 -4.29
N PHE A 119 15.29 -9.32 -3.90
CA PHE A 119 16.06 -8.18 -4.37
C PHE A 119 16.23 -8.20 -5.89
N ASP A 120 15.82 -7.13 -6.54
CA ASP A 120 16.02 -6.88 -7.97
C ASP A 120 16.40 -5.42 -8.22
N LEU A 121 17.60 -5.21 -8.78
CA LEU A 121 18.14 -3.88 -9.04
C LEU A 121 17.32 -3.10 -10.07
N ARG A 122 16.82 -3.78 -11.14
CA ARG A 122 16.02 -3.11 -12.18
C ARG A 122 14.74 -2.53 -11.60
N LYS A 123 14.05 -3.28 -10.75
CA LYS A 123 12.85 -2.83 -10.06
C LYS A 123 13.13 -1.64 -9.14
N ILE A 124 14.26 -1.66 -8.42
CA ILE A 124 14.64 -0.54 -7.53
C ILE A 124 14.92 0.71 -8.36
N MET A 125 15.67 0.60 -9.45
CA MET A 125 15.96 1.71 -10.35
C MET A 125 14.69 2.30 -10.95
N TRP A 126 13.75 1.44 -11.36
CA TRP A 126 12.44 1.84 -11.84
C TRP A 126 11.61 2.57 -10.77
N LEU A 127 11.63 2.12 -9.51
CA LEU A 127 10.95 2.81 -8.41
C LEU A 127 11.53 4.20 -8.14
N LEU A 128 12.85 4.38 -8.29
CA LEU A 128 13.50 5.70 -8.23
C LEU A 128 13.07 6.60 -9.40
N ASP A 129 12.82 6.04 -10.59
CA ASP A 129 12.25 6.78 -11.71
C ASP A 129 10.79 7.13 -11.43
N ALA A 130 10.00 6.22 -10.85
CA ALA A 130 8.61 6.43 -10.48
C ALA A 130 8.43 7.55 -9.41
N TYR A 131 9.40 7.78 -8.54
CA TYR A 131 9.39 8.95 -7.64
C TYR A 131 9.39 10.28 -8.39
N ARG A 132 9.88 10.33 -9.62
CA ARG A 132 9.87 11.55 -10.46
C ARG A 132 8.60 11.72 -11.28
N HIS A 133 7.61 10.85 -11.09
CA HIS A 133 6.34 10.93 -11.81
C HIS A 133 5.56 12.20 -11.45
N LYS A 134 4.81 12.74 -12.43
CA LYS A 134 4.03 13.98 -12.29
C LYS A 134 2.91 13.88 -11.26
N ASP A 135 2.32 12.70 -11.10
CA ASP A 135 1.28 12.45 -10.10
C ASP A 135 1.90 12.23 -8.72
N VAL A 136 1.41 13.00 -7.73
CA VAL A 136 1.95 13.00 -6.36
C VAL A 136 1.73 11.67 -5.65
N ASN A 137 0.61 10.99 -5.88
CA ASN A 137 0.31 9.72 -5.24
C ASN A 137 1.27 8.63 -5.72
N VAL A 138 1.54 8.59 -7.04
CA VAL A 138 2.52 7.68 -7.64
C VAL A 138 3.91 7.95 -7.07
N SER A 139 4.34 9.21 -7.09
CA SER A 139 5.65 9.66 -6.59
C SER A 139 5.85 9.29 -5.13
N GLN A 140 4.92 9.67 -4.25
CA GLN A 140 5.04 9.40 -2.82
C GLN A 140 4.99 7.90 -2.50
N ARG A 141 4.14 7.14 -3.19
CA ARG A 141 4.07 5.69 -3.04
C ARG A 141 5.37 5.00 -3.43
N ALA A 142 5.99 5.45 -4.53
CA ALA A 142 7.29 4.94 -4.97
C ALA A 142 8.39 5.23 -3.93
N LEU A 143 8.43 6.45 -3.38
CA LEU A 143 9.41 6.83 -2.37
C LEU A 143 9.25 6.02 -1.07
N VAL A 144 8.02 5.82 -0.60
CA VAL A 144 7.73 4.94 0.55
C VAL A 144 8.27 3.54 0.27
N GLY A 145 7.99 3.00 -0.92
CA GLY A 145 8.49 1.69 -1.35
C GLY A 145 10.02 1.61 -1.32
N VAL A 146 10.71 2.60 -1.88
CA VAL A 146 12.18 2.67 -1.87
C VAL A 146 12.74 2.68 -0.44
N ILE A 147 12.15 3.44 0.48
CA ILE A 147 12.60 3.52 1.87
C ILE A 147 12.46 2.15 2.56
N PHE A 148 11.33 1.44 2.39
CA PHE A 148 11.16 0.09 2.94
C PHE A 148 12.16 -0.91 2.34
N ILE A 149 12.37 -0.87 1.03
CA ILE A 149 13.32 -1.73 0.34
C ILE A 149 14.74 -1.48 0.86
N PHE A 150 15.14 -0.22 1.01
CA PHE A 150 16.46 0.15 1.53
C PHE A 150 16.64 -0.32 2.98
N TYR A 151 15.62 -0.22 3.79
CA TYR A 151 15.65 -0.74 5.16
C TYR A 151 15.85 -2.26 5.18
N ILE A 152 15.08 -3.01 4.40
CA ILE A 152 15.13 -4.48 4.36
C ILE A 152 16.45 -4.97 3.77
N HIS A 153 16.91 -4.37 2.67
CA HIS A 153 18.08 -4.81 1.94
C HIS A 153 19.36 -4.00 2.25
N ARG A 154 19.40 -3.24 3.35
CA ARG A 154 20.49 -2.32 3.71
C ARG A 154 21.90 -2.90 3.59
N THR A 155 22.08 -4.19 3.88
CA THR A 155 23.39 -4.86 3.78
C THR A 155 23.80 -5.15 2.35
N ARG A 156 22.86 -5.18 1.40
CA ARG A 156 23.11 -5.45 -0.02
C ARG A 156 23.40 -4.20 -0.83
N LEU A 157 22.82 -3.08 -0.45
CA LEU A 157 22.91 -1.82 -1.23
C LEU A 157 24.35 -1.41 -1.50
N LEU A 158 25.26 -1.67 -0.55
CA LEU A 158 26.67 -1.33 -0.68
C LEU A 158 27.40 -2.06 -1.82
N TYR A 159 26.85 -3.16 -2.31
CA TYR A 159 27.43 -3.94 -3.42
C TYR A 159 27.00 -3.43 -4.81
N TYR A 160 26.15 -2.38 -4.87
CA TYR A 160 25.59 -1.84 -6.11
C TYR A 160 25.94 -0.36 -6.25
N PRO A 161 27.17 -0.01 -6.73
CA PRO A 161 27.62 1.37 -6.84
C PRO A 161 26.77 2.22 -7.78
N GLU A 162 26.12 1.62 -8.79
CA GLU A 162 25.16 2.28 -9.67
C GLU A 162 23.92 2.76 -8.93
N LEU A 163 23.45 2.01 -7.93
CA LEU A 163 22.32 2.41 -7.09
C LEU A 163 22.72 3.58 -6.19
N ILE A 164 23.90 3.54 -5.60
CA ILE A 164 24.44 4.64 -4.77
C ILE A 164 24.49 5.93 -5.60
N LYS A 165 25.10 5.87 -6.79
CA LYS A 165 25.15 7.02 -7.70
C LYS A 165 23.77 7.54 -8.08
N ARG A 166 22.78 6.65 -8.26
CA ARG A 166 21.41 7.05 -8.57
C ARG A 166 20.77 7.80 -7.40
N VAL A 167 21.00 7.33 -6.17
CA VAL A 167 20.52 8.01 -4.96
C VAL A 167 21.19 9.36 -4.77
N ASP A 168 22.50 9.47 -5.03
CA ASP A 168 23.23 10.74 -4.99
C ASP A 168 22.64 11.76 -5.98
N LEU A 169 22.27 11.31 -7.20
CA LEU A 169 21.57 12.17 -8.16
C LEU A 169 20.16 12.57 -7.71
N MET A 170 19.46 11.69 -6.98
CA MET A 170 18.15 12.04 -6.40
C MET A 170 18.28 13.10 -5.31
N ASP A 171 19.39 13.10 -4.58
CA ASP A 171 19.69 14.07 -3.52
C ASP A 171 19.89 15.51 -4.05
N GLU A 172 20.14 15.68 -5.34
CA GLU A 172 20.15 16.97 -6.02
C GLU A 172 18.75 17.57 -6.21
N ILE A 173 17.67 16.76 -6.07
CA ILE A 173 16.30 17.22 -6.13
C ILE A 173 15.94 17.87 -4.79
N PRO A 174 15.58 19.18 -4.75
CA PRO A 174 15.42 19.91 -3.50
C PRO A 174 14.41 19.30 -2.54
N SER A 175 13.31 18.71 -3.06
CA SER A 175 12.26 18.10 -2.24
C SER A 175 12.62 16.70 -1.71
N PHE A 176 13.59 16.01 -2.30
CA PHE A 176 13.87 14.60 -1.99
C PHE A 176 14.22 14.38 -0.51
N ARG A 177 15.14 15.20 0.03
CA ARG A 177 15.54 15.12 1.45
C ARG A 177 14.38 15.38 2.39
N GLU A 178 13.54 16.37 2.06
CA GLU A 178 12.37 16.71 2.87
C GLU A 178 11.33 15.59 2.84
N ASP A 179 11.07 15.02 1.67
CA ASP A 179 10.14 13.91 1.49
C ASP A 179 10.62 12.66 2.23
N VAL A 180 11.90 12.30 2.10
CA VAL A 180 12.51 11.19 2.85
C VAL A 180 12.39 11.44 4.36
N ALA A 181 12.74 12.64 4.83
CA ALA A 181 12.64 12.99 6.25
C ALA A 181 11.20 12.94 6.77
N ARG A 182 10.22 13.33 5.95
CA ARG A 182 8.79 13.27 6.27
C ARG A 182 8.33 11.82 6.43
N ILE A 183 8.67 10.94 5.48
CA ILE A 183 8.30 9.52 5.54
C ILE A 183 8.98 8.85 6.74
N TYR A 184 10.27 9.11 6.96
CA TYR A 184 11.00 8.55 8.10
C TYR A 184 10.39 8.96 9.44
N ARG A 185 9.99 10.22 9.56
CA ARG A 185 9.28 10.73 10.75
C ARG A 185 7.95 10.01 10.95
N GLN A 186 7.17 9.78 9.89
CA GLN A 186 5.93 9.00 9.97
C GLN A 186 6.17 7.56 10.41
N MET A 187 7.22 6.91 9.93
CA MET A 187 7.60 5.57 10.36
C MET A 187 7.93 5.52 11.87
N LEU A 188 8.65 6.54 12.38
CA LEU A 188 8.93 6.62 13.82
C LEU A 188 7.66 6.82 14.63
N LEU A 189 6.76 7.70 14.18
CA LEU A 189 5.46 7.91 14.83
C LEU A 189 4.60 6.65 14.83
N CYS A 190 4.60 5.85 13.75
CA CYS A 190 3.90 4.56 13.73
C CYS A 190 4.43 3.58 14.78
N GLN A 191 5.75 3.53 14.99
CA GLN A 191 6.35 2.69 16.03
C GLN A 191 5.95 3.14 17.45
N GLU A 192 5.88 4.45 17.69
CA GLU A 192 5.39 4.98 18.97
C GLU A 192 3.91 4.68 19.18
N THR A 193 3.09 4.79 18.13
CA THR A 193 1.65 4.45 18.18
C THR A 193 1.44 2.99 18.56
N GLU A 194 2.25 2.06 18.04
CA GLU A 194 2.18 0.64 18.39
C GLU A 194 2.50 0.41 19.88
N LYS A 195 3.50 1.10 20.43
CA LYS A 195 3.81 1.04 21.88
C LYS A 195 2.66 1.59 22.73
N ILE A 196 2.04 2.69 22.30
CA ILE A 196 0.89 3.30 22.99
C ILE A 196 -0.31 2.35 22.92
N ASP A 197 -0.62 1.77 21.77
CA ASP A 197 -1.73 0.81 21.61
C ASP A 197 -1.54 -0.41 22.50
N LYS A 198 -0.31 -0.95 22.54
CA LYS A 198 0.03 -2.05 23.44
C LYS A 198 -0.19 -1.67 24.90
N LYS A 199 0.29 -0.50 25.33
CA LYS A 199 0.12 0.00 26.70
C LYS A 199 -1.37 0.23 27.04
N MET A 200 -2.15 0.74 26.09
CA MET A 200 -3.58 0.90 26.25
C MET A 200 -4.27 -0.44 26.50
N ARG A 201 -3.96 -1.47 25.72
CA ARG A 201 -4.59 -2.81 25.83
C ARG A 201 -4.13 -3.59 27.05
N GLU A 202 -2.85 -3.50 27.39
CA GLU A 202 -2.28 -4.34 28.47
C GLU A 202 -2.42 -3.71 29.87
N GLU A 203 -2.40 -2.37 29.96
CA GLU A 203 -2.41 -1.65 31.24
C GLU A 203 -3.70 -0.88 31.47
N ILE A 204 -4.06 0.05 30.56
CA ILE A 204 -5.10 1.05 30.80
C ILE A 204 -6.51 0.45 30.73
N ILE A 205 -6.82 -0.32 29.68
CA ILE A 205 -8.15 -0.92 29.54
C ILE A 205 -8.49 -1.90 30.68
N PRO A 206 -7.61 -2.81 31.11
CA PRO A 206 -7.89 -3.67 32.24
C PRO A 206 -8.07 -2.91 33.56
N GLU A 207 -7.32 -1.82 33.76
CA GLU A 207 -7.42 -0.97 34.95
C GLU A 207 -8.73 -0.18 34.96
N MET A 208 -9.16 0.37 33.81
CA MET A 208 -10.48 0.98 33.68
C MET A 208 -11.61 -0.01 33.94
N LEU A 209 -11.53 -1.22 33.41
CA LEU A 209 -12.55 -2.27 33.64
C LEU A 209 -12.63 -2.68 35.11
N LYS A 210 -11.50 -2.76 35.83
CA LYS A 210 -11.49 -2.99 37.28
C LYS A 210 -12.15 -1.85 38.05
N ASN A 211 -11.88 -0.61 37.66
CA ASN A 211 -12.46 0.58 38.29
C ASN A 211 -13.95 0.71 38.02
N VAL A 212 -14.40 0.39 36.79
CA VAL A 212 -15.84 0.33 36.45
C VAL A 212 -16.54 -0.79 37.24
N SER A 213 -15.89 -1.91 37.50
CA SER A 213 -16.43 -2.99 38.32
C SER A 213 -16.57 -2.58 39.80
N SER A 214 -15.70 -1.71 40.29
CA SER A 214 -15.82 -1.15 41.66
C SER A 214 -16.88 -0.04 41.74
N MET A 215 -17.15 0.68 40.64
CA MET A 215 -18.23 1.66 40.52
C MET A 215 -19.64 1.04 40.46
N LYS A 216 -19.77 -0.23 40.03
CA LYS A 216 -21.07 -0.95 40.08
C LYS A 216 -21.61 -1.16 41.50
N ASN A 217 -20.80 -0.94 42.54
CA ASN A 217 -21.24 -0.95 43.92
C ASN A 217 -21.72 0.42 44.42
N ILE A 218 -21.62 1.48 43.61
CA ILE A 218 -22.29 2.73 43.89
C ILE A 218 -23.70 2.58 43.29
N ARG A 219 -24.66 2.23 44.12
CA ARG A 219 -26.08 2.32 43.81
C ARG A 219 -26.38 3.77 43.47
N PHE A 220 -26.54 4.07 42.18
CA PHE A 220 -27.30 5.25 41.77
C PHE A 220 -28.74 4.95 42.18
N GLY A 221 -29.14 5.49 43.33
CA GLY A 221 -30.56 5.52 43.71
C GLY A 221 -31.27 6.47 42.75
N PHE A 222 -31.83 5.93 41.69
CA PHE A 222 -32.94 6.56 41.02
C PHE A 222 -34.16 6.28 41.89
N GLU A 223 -34.52 7.18 42.79
CA GLU A 223 -35.86 7.35 43.25
C GLU A 223 -36.64 8.00 42.10
N GLU A 224 -37.59 7.25 41.54
CA GLU A 224 -38.66 7.84 40.72
C GLU A 224 -39.43 8.80 41.60
N ASN A 225 -39.18 10.08 41.47
CA ASN A 225 -40.10 11.13 41.83
C ASN A 225 -40.49 11.86 40.56
N ASP A 226 -41.68 11.52 40.06
CA ASP A 226 -42.43 12.37 39.16
C ASP A 226 -42.66 13.74 39.87
N GLU A 227 -41.92 14.74 39.48
CA GLU A 227 -42.38 16.13 39.51
C GLU A 227 -41.41 16.99 38.64
N GLU A 228 -42.05 17.72 37.76
CA GLU A 228 -41.51 18.72 36.84
C GLU A 228 -40.45 19.60 37.51
N ASN A 229 -39.24 19.67 36.91
CA ASN A 229 -38.47 20.90 36.85
C ASN A 229 -37.52 20.88 35.68
N ASP A 230 -37.86 21.69 34.72
CA ASP A 230 -36.98 22.30 33.71
C ASP A 230 -35.82 23.03 34.42
N ASP A 231 -34.67 23.11 33.79
CA ASP A 231 -33.45 23.76 34.26
C ASP A 231 -32.52 22.95 35.18
N LYS A 232 -31.57 22.23 34.50
CA LYS A 232 -30.14 22.14 34.90
C LYS A 232 -29.39 21.18 33.98
N ASN A 233 -29.08 21.64 32.82
CA ASN A 233 -28.09 20.96 31.96
C ASN A 233 -27.07 22.03 31.47
N GLN A 234 -26.43 22.71 32.41
CA GLN A 234 -25.45 23.77 32.11
C GLN A 234 -24.01 23.44 32.56
N ASP A 235 -23.76 22.28 33.18
CA ASP A 235 -22.44 21.98 33.76
C ASP A 235 -21.54 21.11 32.86
N TRP A 236 -21.92 20.79 31.63
CA TRP A 236 -21.11 19.99 30.73
C TRP A 236 -20.27 20.82 29.75
N GLU A 237 -20.67 22.06 29.49
CA GLU A 237 -19.93 22.91 28.53
C GLU A 237 -18.67 23.55 29.16
N ASP A 238 -18.66 23.79 30.49
CA ASP A 238 -17.53 24.39 31.18
C ASP A 238 -16.35 23.42 31.46
N ALA A 239 -16.51 22.12 31.22
CA ALA A 239 -15.47 21.11 31.46
C ALA A 239 -14.50 20.93 30.29
N PHE A 240 -14.75 21.54 29.13
CA PHE A 240 -13.93 21.42 27.93
C PHE A 240 -13.12 22.67 27.54
N GLU A 241 -13.16 23.74 28.37
CA GLU A 241 -12.39 24.97 28.14
C GLU A 241 -11.28 25.21 29.20
N GLN A 242 -10.61 24.17 29.66
CA GLN A 242 -9.36 24.33 30.42
C GLN A 242 -8.25 23.46 29.88
#